data_a0e8195d44bf008376dabb2daf09ded3
#
_entry.id   a0e8195d44bf008376dabb2daf09ded3
#
_cell.length_a   1.000
_cell.length_b   1.000
_cell.length_c   1.000
_cell.angle_alpha   90.00
_cell.angle_beta   90.00
_cell.angle_gamma   90.00
#
_symmetry.space_group_name_H-M   'P 1'
#
loop_
_entity.id
_entity.type
_entity.pdbx_description
1 polymer ?
#
loop_
_entity_poly.entity_id
_entity_poly.type
_entity_poly.pdbx_seq_one_letter_code
_entity_poly.pdbx_strand_id
1 'polypeptide(L)'
;MVRATARDPAGWMTLSPLSRAQARNSLVQARVLVASLRRPRYEILAVPGAVDEVSEHVPPEITVTVTTSPRRPIEATIEAVEELVRAGYPAVPHLAARQVVDQMHLVDLLERLRSAGVTEVFVIAGDGDPVGTYPDSVALVAAMADLDHGLARIGVGGYPEGHPKIDDVALGQALRAKAQHASYAVTQMCFDPGAVSAWVLRIRKDGIGLPVYVGLAGVVDRRRLLRIATRIGVGQSAHFLRRHRGSALRLAVPGAYRPDRLISALADDLGQPGRGVVGLHLYTLGNVAATERWRRQMLQRLGVAERMQ
;
A
#
# COMPACT_ATOMS: atom_id res chain seq x y z
N MET A 1 19.14 -40.60 8.62
CA MET A 1 19.70 -41.24 7.43
C MET A 1 20.18 -40.15 6.46
N VAL A 2 21.47 -39.80 6.55
CA VAL A 2 22.10 -38.75 5.72
C VAL A 2 22.47 -39.41 4.38
N ARG A 3 21.84 -38.99 3.28
CA ARG A 3 22.21 -39.45 1.93
C ARG A 3 23.54 -38.80 1.52
N ALA A 4 24.53 -39.60 1.29
CA ALA A 4 25.84 -39.23 0.80
C ALA A 4 25.74 -38.47 -0.53
N THR A 5 26.39 -37.34 -0.61
CA THR A 5 26.59 -36.55 -1.83
C THR A 5 27.71 -37.17 -2.65
N ALA A 6 27.43 -37.53 -3.90
CA ALA A 6 28.44 -37.95 -4.86
C ALA A 6 29.38 -36.74 -5.14
N ARG A 7 30.71 -36.94 -5.02
CA ARG A 7 31.72 -35.98 -5.45
C ARG A 7 32.09 -36.21 -6.91
N ASP A 8 32.06 -35.15 -7.72
CA ASP A 8 32.62 -35.14 -9.07
C ASP A 8 34.16 -35.21 -8.97
N PRO A 9 34.86 -35.87 -9.93
CA PRO A 9 36.32 -35.98 -9.93
C PRO A 9 37.09 -34.65 -9.93
N ALA A 10 36.41 -33.51 -10.24
CA ALA A 10 36.97 -32.17 -10.21
C ALA A 10 36.88 -31.46 -8.85
N GLY A 11 36.31 -32.11 -7.81
CA GLY A 11 36.22 -31.56 -6.46
C GLY A 11 35.12 -30.50 -6.22
N TRP A 12 34.29 -30.21 -7.20
CA TRP A 12 33.21 -29.24 -7.08
C TRP A 12 31.96 -29.91 -6.45
N MET A 13 31.44 -29.32 -5.38
CA MET A 13 30.16 -29.74 -4.80
C MET A 13 29.01 -29.36 -5.76
N THR A 14 28.46 -30.33 -6.49
CA THR A 14 27.23 -30.14 -7.25
C THR A 14 26.05 -30.13 -6.26
N LEU A 15 25.35 -28.99 -6.17
CA LEU A 15 24.11 -28.89 -5.41
C LEU A 15 23.09 -29.88 -6.01
N SER A 16 22.31 -30.56 -5.15
CA SER A 16 21.22 -31.43 -5.62
C SER A 16 20.19 -30.61 -6.43
N PRO A 17 19.42 -31.23 -7.35
CA PRO A 17 18.40 -30.52 -8.12
C PRO A 17 17.40 -29.75 -7.23
N LEU A 18 17.05 -30.30 -6.06
CA LEU A 18 16.17 -29.65 -5.08
C LEU A 18 16.83 -28.41 -4.46
N SER A 19 18.12 -28.46 -4.12
CA SER A 19 18.84 -27.31 -3.58
C SER A 19 19.06 -26.20 -4.63
N ARG A 20 19.26 -26.56 -5.90
CA ARG A 20 19.31 -25.59 -7.01
C ARG A 20 17.97 -24.92 -7.26
N ALA A 21 16.87 -25.67 -7.19
CA ALA A 21 15.52 -25.12 -7.33
C ALA A 21 15.18 -24.15 -6.17
N GLN A 22 15.52 -24.51 -4.95
CA GLN A 22 15.35 -23.65 -3.77
C GLN A 22 16.18 -22.36 -3.87
N ALA A 23 17.44 -22.46 -4.26
CA ALA A 23 18.30 -21.28 -4.46
C ALA A 23 17.75 -20.36 -5.56
N ARG A 24 17.28 -20.94 -6.68
CA ARG A 24 16.67 -20.19 -7.78
C ARG A 24 15.38 -19.47 -7.33
N ASN A 25 14.53 -20.12 -6.54
CA ASN A 25 13.31 -19.51 -6.01
C ASN A 25 13.63 -18.35 -5.07
N SER A 26 14.62 -18.50 -4.17
CA SER A 26 15.10 -17.44 -3.29
C SER A 26 15.62 -16.22 -4.05
N LEU A 27 16.33 -16.42 -5.17
CA LEU A 27 16.81 -15.34 -6.03
C LEU A 27 15.66 -14.59 -6.71
N VAL A 28 14.67 -15.32 -7.24
CA VAL A 28 13.48 -14.70 -7.85
C VAL A 28 12.74 -13.87 -6.81
N GLN A 29 12.52 -14.40 -5.63
CA GLN A 29 11.88 -13.68 -4.52
C GLN A 29 12.66 -12.42 -4.13
N ALA A 30 13.98 -12.51 -4.00
CA ALA A 30 14.84 -11.36 -3.70
C ALA A 30 14.73 -10.24 -4.76
N ARG A 31 14.77 -10.61 -6.04
CA ARG A 31 14.62 -9.66 -7.16
C ARG A 31 13.25 -8.96 -7.16
N VAL A 32 12.19 -9.70 -6.91
CA VAL A 32 10.84 -9.16 -6.83
C VAL A 32 10.72 -8.19 -5.65
N LEU A 33 11.26 -8.54 -4.50
CA LEU A 33 11.27 -7.67 -3.33
C LEU A 33 12.10 -6.41 -3.58
N VAL A 34 13.27 -6.53 -4.21
CA VAL A 34 14.09 -5.38 -4.59
C VAL A 34 13.33 -4.46 -5.55
N ALA A 35 12.67 -5.01 -6.57
CA ALA A 35 11.88 -4.22 -7.52
C ALA A 35 10.74 -3.46 -6.80
N SER A 36 10.00 -4.12 -5.91
CA SER A 36 8.91 -3.54 -5.14
C SER A 36 9.39 -2.48 -4.13
N LEU A 37 10.55 -2.68 -3.52
CA LEU A 37 11.15 -1.73 -2.58
C LEU A 37 11.87 -0.56 -3.26
N ARG A 38 12.23 -0.65 -4.53
CA ARG A 38 12.83 0.47 -5.27
C ARG A 38 11.83 1.59 -5.52
N ARG A 39 10.58 1.26 -5.79
CA ARG A 39 9.52 2.24 -6.12
C ARG A 39 8.23 1.93 -5.36
N PRO A 40 8.25 1.94 -4.01
CA PRO A 40 7.02 1.87 -3.23
C PRO A 40 6.25 3.20 -3.36
N ARG A 41 5.02 3.22 -2.89
CA ARG A 41 4.25 4.45 -2.68
C ARG A 41 4.29 4.78 -1.19
N TYR A 42 4.55 6.03 -0.83
CA TYR A 42 4.54 6.46 0.58
C TYR A 42 3.28 7.25 0.85
N GLU A 43 2.58 6.90 1.93
CA GLU A 43 1.45 7.69 2.38
C GLU A 43 1.85 8.58 3.56
N ILE A 44 1.51 9.86 3.44
CA ILE A 44 1.65 10.86 4.49
C ILE A 44 0.29 11.50 4.80
N LEU A 45 0.18 12.13 5.95
CA LEU A 45 -0.94 13.01 6.31
C LEU A 45 -0.64 14.43 5.85
N ALA A 46 -1.66 15.17 5.41
CA ALA A 46 -1.58 16.61 5.12
C ALA A 46 -1.48 17.41 6.42
N VAL A 47 -0.32 17.39 7.07
CA VAL A 47 -0.04 18.15 8.31
C VAL A 47 1.19 19.04 8.13
N PRO A 48 1.33 20.14 8.87
CA PRO A 48 2.49 21.02 8.78
C PRO A 48 3.81 20.23 8.95
N GLY A 49 4.80 20.54 8.12
CA GLY A 49 6.13 19.92 8.14
C GLY A 49 6.20 18.52 7.48
N ALA A 50 5.07 17.94 7.02
CA ALA A 50 5.09 16.63 6.39
C ALA A 50 5.80 16.62 5.03
N VAL A 51 5.68 17.69 4.26
CA VAL A 51 6.36 17.86 2.97
C VAL A 51 7.86 18.07 3.19
N ASP A 52 8.23 18.84 4.20
CA ASP A 52 9.65 19.04 4.56
C ASP A 52 10.31 17.73 4.97
N GLU A 53 9.64 16.90 5.80
CA GLU A 53 10.14 15.58 6.20
C GLU A 53 10.32 14.64 4.98
N VAL A 54 9.40 14.70 4.01
CA VAL A 54 9.54 13.98 2.75
C VAL A 54 10.76 14.49 1.97
N SER A 55 10.88 15.80 1.80
CA SER A 55 11.95 16.42 1.01
C SER A 55 13.34 16.17 1.60
N GLU A 56 13.43 16.06 2.92
CA GLU A 56 14.70 15.77 3.61
C GLU A 56 15.12 14.29 3.48
N HIS A 57 14.17 13.37 3.44
CA HIS A 57 14.49 11.96 3.65
C HIS A 57 14.18 11.05 2.46
N VAL A 58 13.19 11.37 1.62
CA VAL A 58 12.68 10.48 0.57
C VAL A 58 13.30 10.86 -0.79
N PRO A 59 13.77 9.88 -1.59
CA PRO A 59 14.22 10.16 -2.95
C PRO A 59 13.07 10.68 -3.85
N PRO A 60 13.31 11.65 -4.75
CA PRO A 60 12.28 12.32 -5.53
C PRO A 60 11.54 11.39 -6.52
N GLU A 61 12.12 10.23 -6.86
CA GLU A 61 11.48 9.23 -7.73
C GLU A 61 10.39 8.41 -7.02
N ILE A 62 10.24 8.55 -5.69
CA ILE A 62 9.23 7.84 -4.90
C ILE A 62 7.88 8.56 -4.98
N THR A 63 6.83 7.85 -5.36
CA THR A 63 5.47 8.39 -5.35
C THR A 63 5.01 8.65 -3.92
N VAL A 64 4.57 9.87 -3.63
CA VAL A 64 4.03 10.25 -2.34
C VAL A 64 2.51 10.43 -2.44
N THR A 65 1.77 9.70 -1.66
CA THR A 65 0.32 9.84 -1.54
C THR A 65 -0.02 10.67 -0.30
N VAL A 66 -0.93 11.59 -0.43
CA VAL A 66 -1.31 12.49 0.66
C VAL A 66 -2.73 12.19 1.08
N THR A 67 -2.90 11.64 2.28
CA THR A 67 -4.23 11.31 2.80
C THR A 67 -4.85 12.46 3.58
N THR A 68 -6.17 12.52 3.53
CA THR A 68 -6.93 13.54 4.24
C THR A 68 -7.08 13.20 5.72
N SER A 69 -7.47 14.18 6.50
CA SER A 69 -7.89 14.01 7.89
C SER A 69 -9.29 14.60 8.05
N PRO A 70 -10.22 13.97 8.79
CA PRO A 70 -11.55 14.56 9.04
C PRO A 70 -11.50 15.86 9.84
N ARG A 71 -10.33 16.23 10.37
CA ARG A 71 -10.11 17.46 11.12
C ARG A 71 -9.58 18.61 10.27
N ARG A 72 -9.32 18.37 8.99
CA ARG A 72 -8.79 19.36 8.04
C ARG A 72 -9.60 19.31 6.76
N PRO A 73 -9.84 20.44 6.12
CA PRO A 73 -10.53 20.48 4.83
C PRO A 73 -9.70 19.78 3.76
N ILE A 74 -10.36 19.34 2.69
CA ILE A 74 -9.72 18.63 1.58
C ILE A 74 -8.65 19.48 0.89
N GLU A 75 -8.82 20.82 0.91
CA GLU A 75 -7.89 21.78 0.35
C GLU A 75 -6.49 21.67 0.96
N ALA A 76 -6.39 21.34 2.26
CA ALA A 76 -5.09 21.11 2.90
C ALA A 76 -4.34 19.89 2.29
N THR A 77 -5.07 18.89 1.77
CA THR A 77 -4.48 17.78 1.03
C THR A 77 -3.99 18.24 -0.34
N ILE A 78 -4.79 19.06 -1.02
CA ILE A 78 -4.41 19.62 -2.33
C ILE A 78 -3.18 20.51 -2.22
N GLU A 79 -3.13 21.40 -1.23
CA GLU A 79 -1.97 22.27 -0.94
C GLU A 79 -0.68 21.47 -0.72
N ALA A 80 -0.74 20.41 0.11
CA ALA A 80 0.41 19.55 0.35
C ALA A 80 0.87 18.81 -0.91
N VAL A 81 -0.07 18.40 -1.78
CA VAL A 81 0.23 17.81 -3.09
C VAL A 81 0.90 18.81 -4.03
N GLU A 82 0.40 20.03 -4.10
CA GLU A 82 1.00 21.09 -4.91
C GLU A 82 2.44 21.42 -4.45
N GLU A 83 2.69 21.41 -3.13
CA GLU A 83 4.03 21.58 -2.57
C GLU A 83 4.96 20.44 -2.96
N LEU A 84 4.49 19.18 -2.87
CA LEU A 84 5.26 18.01 -3.28
C LEU A 84 5.60 18.04 -4.78
N VAL A 85 4.65 18.39 -5.64
CA VAL A 85 4.89 18.51 -7.08
C VAL A 85 5.91 19.60 -7.38
N ARG A 86 5.82 20.77 -6.72
CA ARG A 86 6.84 21.83 -6.84
C ARG A 86 8.22 21.40 -6.35
N ALA A 87 8.27 20.49 -5.37
CA ALA A 87 9.51 19.87 -4.89
C ALA A 87 10.00 18.70 -5.79
N GLY A 88 9.31 18.40 -6.90
CA GLY A 88 9.72 17.38 -7.87
C GLY A 88 9.25 15.96 -7.60
N TYR A 89 8.30 15.75 -6.68
CA TYR A 89 7.76 14.42 -6.37
C TYR A 89 6.53 14.08 -7.23
N PRO A 90 6.40 12.83 -7.70
CA PRO A 90 5.12 12.31 -8.14
C PRO A 90 4.17 12.26 -6.94
N ALA A 91 3.17 13.13 -6.90
CA ALA A 91 2.27 13.26 -5.77
C ALA A 91 0.84 12.84 -6.14
N VAL A 92 0.14 12.17 -5.21
CA VAL A 92 -1.20 11.63 -5.41
C VAL A 92 -2.10 12.03 -4.25
N PRO A 93 -3.06 12.93 -4.45
CA PRO A 93 -4.02 13.29 -3.42
C PRO A 93 -5.02 12.15 -3.16
N HIS A 94 -5.39 11.97 -1.90
CA HIS A 94 -6.61 11.25 -1.57
C HIS A 94 -7.80 12.21 -1.66
N LEU A 95 -8.75 11.90 -2.53
CA LEU A 95 -10.02 12.60 -2.61
C LEU A 95 -11.03 11.86 -1.72
N ALA A 96 -11.34 12.46 -0.56
CA ALA A 96 -12.34 11.92 0.36
C ALA A 96 -13.74 12.37 -0.08
N ALA A 97 -14.56 11.44 -0.56
CA ALA A 97 -15.90 11.70 -1.07
C ALA A 97 -16.74 12.54 -0.10
N ARG A 98 -16.69 12.21 1.19
CA ARG A 98 -17.44 12.91 2.23
C ARG A 98 -16.98 14.33 2.52
N GLN A 99 -15.86 14.77 1.96
CA GLN A 99 -15.36 16.14 2.07
C GLN A 99 -15.62 16.97 0.80
N VAL A 100 -16.16 16.37 -0.26
CA VAL A 100 -16.55 17.07 -1.48
C VAL A 100 -18.01 17.49 -1.38
N VAL A 101 -18.26 18.80 -1.52
CA VAL A 101 -19.58 19.36 -1.30
C VAL A 101 -20.55 18.99 -2.43
N ASP A 102 -20.17 19.29 -3.67
CA ASP A 102 -20.99 19.06 -4.86
C ASP A 102 -20.13 18.89 -6.12
N GLN A 103 -20.77 18.82 -7.27
CA GLN A 103 -20.07 18.66 -8.55
C GLN A 103 -19.18 19.86 -8.90
N MET A 104 -19.61 21.07 -8.55
CA MET A 104 -18.84 22.29 -8.81
C MET A 104 -17.54 22.29 -8.00
N HIS A 105 -17.62 21.97 -6.72
CA HIS A 105 -16.45 21.80 -5.88
C HIS A 105 -15.52 20.66 -6.39
N LEU A 106 -16.09 19.55 -6.87
CA LEU A 106 -15.29 18.48 -7.49
C LEU A 106 -14.53 18.97 -8.71
N VAL A 107 -15.19 19.70 -9.61
CA VAL A 107 -14.55 20.28 -10.82
C VAL A 107 -13.43 21.23 -10.42
N ASP A 108 -13.65 22.13 -9.46
CA ASP A 108 -12.63 23.07 -8.98
C ASP A 108 -11.39 22.35 -8.43
N LEU A 109 -11.58 21.29 -7.63
CA LEU A 109 -10.50 20.45 -7.13
C LEU A 109 -9.70 19.78 -8.26
N LEU A 110 -10.41 19.21 -9.24
CA LEU A 110 -9.79 18.52 -10.37
C LEU A 110 -9.02 19.50 -11.29
N GLU A 111 -9.55 20.68 -11.55
CA GLU A 111 -8.87 21.73 -12.32
C GLU A 111 -7.62 22.23 -11.61
N ARG A 112 -7.70 22.42 -10.31
CA ARG A 112 -6.55 22.80 -9.48
C ARG A 112 -5.44 21.74 -9.53
N LEU A 113 -5.79 20.45 -9.41
CA LEU A 113 -4.85 19.35 -9.52
C LEU A 113 -4.23 19.25 -10.93
N ARG A 114 -5.04 19.41 -11.97
CA ARG A 114 -4.58 19.45 -13.36
C ARG A 114 -3.59 20.59 -13.59
N SER A 115 -3.89 21.76 -13.08
CA SER A 115 -3.01 22.93 -13.18
C SER A 115 -1.67 22.75 -12.46
N ALA A 116 -1.67 21.97 -11.39
CA ALA A 116 -0.45 21.56 -10.68
C ALA A 116 0.33 20.44 -11.39
N GLY A 117 -0.19 19.87 -12.50
CA GLY A 117 0.44 18.74 -13.20
C GLY A 117 0.18 17.37 -12.57
N VAL A 118 -0.80 17.25 -11.68
CA VAL A 118 -1.19 15.97 -11.08
C VAL A 118 -1.98 15.16 -12.09
N THR A 119 -1.56 13.92 -12.32
CA THR A 119 -2.19 13.01 -13.29
C THR A 119 -2.86 11.80 -12.63
N GLU A 120 -2.76 11.69 -11.32
CA GLU A 120 -3.26 10.53 -10.57
C GLU A 120 -3.91 10.98 -9.27
N VAL A 121 -5.05 10.36 -8.92
CA VAL A 121 -5.74 10.55 -7.65
C VAL A 121 -6.08 9.21 -7.00
N PHE A 122 -6.30 9.21 -5.70
CA PHE A 122 -6.78 8.06 -4.95
C PHE A 122 -8.09 8.39 -4.25
N VAL A 123 -9.18 7.70 -4.60
CA VAL A 123 -10.52 8.01 -4.10
C VAL A 123 -10.88 7.13 -2.92
N ILE A 124 -11.22 7.78 -1.81
CA ILE A 124 -11.67 7.15 -0.56
C ILE A 124 -13.04 7.69 -0.14
N ALA A 125 -13.75 6.97 0.73
CA ALA A 125 -14.98 7.49 1.31
C ALA A 125 -14.71 8.70 2.23
N GLY A 126 -13.63 8.62 3.01
CA GLY A 126 -13.35 9.54 4.11
C GLY A 126 -14.05 9.15 5.42
N ASP A 127 -13.54 9.68 6.52
CA ASP A 127 -14.13 9.53 7.85
C ASP A 127 -15.14 10.66 8.14
N GLY A 128 -16.08 10.42 9.06
CA GLY A 128 -17.09 11.40 9.46
C GLY A 128 -18.34 11.37 8.57
N ASP A 129 -19.23 12.35 8.80
CA ASP A 129 -20.46 12.53 8.03
C ASP A 129 -20.16 13.25 6.72
N PRO A 130 -20.91 12.97 5.63
CA PRO A 130 -20.77 13.70 4.38
C PRO A 130 -21.13 15.18 4.56
N VAL A 131 -20.27 16.07 4.04
CA VAL A 131 -20.55 17.51 4.01
C VAL A 131 -21.39 17.91 2.79
N GLY A 132 -21.51 17.00 1.81
CA GLY A 132 -22.21 17.26 0.54
C GLY A 132 -22.87 16.04 -0.04
N THR A 133 -22.92 15.98 -1.38
CA THR A 133 -23.72 15.01 -2.15
C THR A 133 -23.09 13.63 -2.30
N TYR A 134 -21.81 13.44 -1.94
CA TYR A 134 -21.09 12.17 -2.13
C TYR A 134 -20.94 11.38 -0.83
N PRO A 135 -21.81 10.40 -0.57
CA PRO A 135 -21.79 9.64 0.69
C PRO A 135 -20.62 8.68 0.81
N ASP A 136 -20.04 8.24 -0.32
CA ASP A 136 -18.97 7.25 -0.38
C ASP A 136 -18.12 7.35 -1.65
N SER A 137 -17.08 6.52 -1.72
CA SER A 137 -16.16 6.50 -2.85
C SER A 137 -16.76 5.96 -4.15
N VAL A 138 -17.87 5.21 -4.12
CA VAL A 138 -18.54 4.71 -5.33
C VAL A 138 -19.23 5.88 -6.03
N ALA A 139 -19.95 6.69 -5.26
CA ALA A 139 -20.64 7.88 -5.77
C ALA A 139 -19.64 8.90 -6.36
N LEU A 140 -18.50 9.13 -5.68
CA LEU A 140 -17.51 10.08 -6.18
C LEU A 140 -16.81 9.58 -7.44
N VAL A 141 -16.42 8.29 -7.51
CA VAL A 141 -15.81 7.70 -8.72
C VAL A 141 -16.77 7.73 -9.89
N ALA A 142 -18.05 7.44 -9.68
CA ALA A 142 -19.06 7.54 -10.72
C ALA A 142 -19.23 8.98 -11.23
N ALA A 143 -19.30 9.97 -10.33
CA ALA A 143 -19.38 11.38 -10.74
C ALA A 143 -18.13 11.84 -11.51
N MET A 144 -16.95 11.36 -11.15
CA MET A 144 -15.72 11.64 -11.90
C MET A 144 -15.75 11.06 -13.31
N ALA A 145 -16.35 9.89 -13.51
CA ALA A 145 -16.42 9.23 -14.81
C ALA A 145 -17.23 10.03 -15.85
N ASP A 146 -18.13 10.90 -15.40
CA ASP A 146 -18.94 11.78 -16.24
C ASP A 146 -18.24 13.12 -16.57
N LEU A 147 -17.02 13.33 -16.04
CA LEU A 147 -16.26 14.57 -16.20
C LEU A 147 -15.03 14.36 -17.08
N ASP A 148 -14.68 15.39 -17.87
CA ASP A 148 -13.36 15.48 -18.51
C ASP A 148 -12.30 15.94 -17.48
N HIS A 149 -11.90 15.00 -16.60
CA HIS A 149 -11.00 15.30 -15.49
C HIS A 149 -9.52 15.33 -15.86
N GLY A 150 -9.13 14.89 -17.06
CA GLY A 150 -7.73 14.89 -17.54
C GLY A 150 -6.77 13.98 -16.73
N LEU A 151 -7.26 13.17 -15.80
CA LEU A 151 -6.43 12.25 -15.01
C LEU A 151 -6.10 10.99 -15.80
N ALA A 152 -4.85 10.56 -15.74
CA ALA A 152 -4.41 9.31 -16.34
C ALA A 152 -4.77 8.10 -15.49
N ARG A 153 -4.87 8.25 -14.14
CA ARG A 153 -5.10 7.14 -13.23
C ARG A 153 -5.99 7.52 -12.04
N ILE A 154 -6.91 6.63 -11.71
CA ILE A 154 -7.74 6.70 -10.50
C ILE A 154 -7.51 5.44 -9.67
N GLY A 155 -7.03 5.60 -8.44
CA GLY A 155 -6.86 4.53 -7.48
C GLY A 155 -8.05 4.41 -6.53
N VAL A 156 -8.33 3.20 -6.06
CA VAL A 156 -9.41 2.92 -5.10
C VAL A 156 -8.99 1.96 -4.00
N GLY A 157 -9.66 2.03 -2.85
CA GLY A 157 -9.37 1.17 -1.70
C GLY A 157 -9.90 -0.26 -1.85
N GLY A 158 -9.11 -1.23 -1.34
CA GLY A 158 -9.47 -2.63 -1.15
C GLY A 158 -9.29 -3.08 0.30
N TYR A 159 -10.00 -4.12 0.75
CA TYR A 159 -10.03 -4.52 2.17
C TYR A 159 -9.83 -6.04 2.32
N PRO A 160 -8.58 -6.54 2.23
CA PRO A 160 -8.29 -7.97 2.37
C PRO A 160 -8.70 -8.56 3.71
N GLU A 161 -8.55 -7.82 4.78
CA GLU A 161 -8.86 -8.23 6.16
C GLU A 161 -10.25 -7.77 6.63
N GLY A 162 -11.12 -7.34 5.67
CA GLY A 162 -12.45 -6.83 5.95
C GLY A 162 -12.48 -5.38 6.44
N HIS A 163 -13.68 -4.91 6.81
CA HIS A 163 -13.92 -3.56 7.33
C HIS A 163 -14.83 -3.64 8.57
N PRO A 164 -14.62 -2.82 9.63
CA PRO A 164 -15.34 -2.97 10.89
C PRO A 164 -16.84 -2.67 10.81
N LYS A 165 -17.25 -1.88 9.82
CA LYS A 165 -18.63 -1.37 9.68
C LYS A 165 -19.32 -1.81 8.39
N ILE A 166 -18.60 -2.44 7.45
CA ILE A 166 -19.11 -2.81 6.13
C ILE A 166 -18.82 -4.30 5.95
N ASP A 167 -19.82 -5.07 5.61
CA ASP A 167 -19.68 -6.51 5.38
C ASP A 167 -18.93 -6.81 4.06
N ASP A 168 -18.42 -8.03 3.96
CA ASP A 168 -17.60 -8.47 2.83
C ASP A 168 -18.34 -8.46 1.49
N VAL A 169 -19.67 -8.66 1.50
CA VAL A 169 -20.50 -8.62 0.27
C VAL A 169 -20.59 -7.19 -0.24
N ALA A 170 -20.91 -6.25 0.64
CA ALA A 170 -20.96 -4.84 0.29
C ALA A 170 -19.61 -4.29 -0.15
N LEU A 171 -18.50 -4.70 0.50
CA LEU A 171 -17.13 -4.36 0.07
C LEU A 171 -16.83 -4.89 -1.32
N GLY A 172 -17.23 -6.12 -1.64
CA GLY A 172 -17.05 -6.72 -2.96
C GLY A 172 -17.85 -6.00 -4.05
N GLN A 173 -19.09 -5.66 -3.76
CA GLN A 173 -19.96 -4.89 -4.68
C GLN A 173 -19.42 -3.49 -4.93
N ALA A 174 -18.98 -2.79 -3.89
CA ALA A 174 -18.38 -1.47 -4.00
C ALA A 174 -17.06 -1.49 -4.81
N LEU A 175 -16.21 -2.50 -4.62
CA LEU A 175 -14.99 -2.64 -5.39
C LEU A 175 -15.29 -2.93 -6.86
N ARG A 176 -16.27 -3.79 -7.15
CA ARG A 176 -16.71 -4.11 -8.52
C ARG A 176 -17.25 -2.88 -9.25
N ALA A 177 -18.07 -2.07 -8.59
CA ALA A 177 -18.59 -0.83 -9.15
C ALA A 177 -17.47 0.16 -9.47
N LYS A 178 -16.54 0.38 -8.53
CA LYS A 178 -15.39 1.28 -8.74
C LYS A 178 -14.42 0.77 -9.79
N ALA A 179 -14.26 -0.54 -9.95
CA ALA A 179 -13.32 -1.14 -10.89
C ALA A 179 -13.62 -0.83 -12.36
N GLN A 180 -14.83 -0.37 -12.69
CA GLN A 180 -15.21 0.06 -14.04
C GLN A 180 -14.49 1.35 -14.44
N HIS A 181 -14.10 2.20 -13.49
CA HIS A 181 -13.50 3.51 -13.71
C HIS A 181 -12.11 3.65 -13.04
N ALA A 182 -11.70 2.69 -12.24
CA ALA A 182 -10.44 2.70 -11.54
C ALA A 182 -9.31 2.09 -12.37
N SER A 183 -8.09 2.58 -12.16
CA SER A 183 -6.86 2.09 -12.81
C SER A 183 -6.09 1.11 -11.94
N TYR A 184 -6.27 1.14 -10.62
CA TYR A 184 -5.60 0.26 -9.65
C TYR A 184 -6.32 0.26 -8.31
N ALA A 185 -5.99 -0.73 -7.48
CA ALA A 185 -6.43 -0.77 -6.08
C ALA A 185 -5.23 -0.70 -5.13
N VAL A 186 -5.43 -0.05 -3.97
CA VAL A 186 -4.52 -0.12 -2.83
C VAL A 186 -5.26 -0.80 -1.69
N THR A 187 -4.65 -1.81 -1.07
CA THR A 187 -5.28 -2.43 0.09
C THR A 187 -5.19 -1.53 1.32
N GLN A 188 -6.18 -1.62 2.20
CA GLN A 188 -6.02 -1.13 3.57
C GLN A 188 -4.75 -1.76 4.16
N MET A 189 -4.19 -1.13 5.19
CA MET A 189 -3.03 -1.64 5.92
C MET A 189 -3.27 -3.09 6.38
N CYS A 190 -2.43 -4.01 5.90
CA CYS A 190 -2.55 -5.44 6.15
C CYS A 190 -1.45 -5.95 7.07
N PHE A 191 -1.75 -7.04 7.78
CA PHE A 191 -0.82 -7.74 8.67
C PHE A 191 -0.79 -9.24 8.43
N ASP A 192 -1.79 -9.78 7.71
CA ASP A 192 -1.88 -11.21 7.35
C ASP A 192 -1.64 -11.39 5.85
N PRO A 193 -0.48 -11.96 5.46
CA PRO A 193 -0.19 -12.23 4.06
C PRO A 193 -1.16 -13.24 3.45
N GLY A 194 -1.69 -14.20 4.24
CA GLY A 194 -2.67 -15.17 3.77
C GLY A 194 -4.01 -14.51 3.42
N ALA A 195 -4.44 -13.51 4.20
CA ALA A 195 -5.63 -12.73 3.89
C ALA A 195 -5.47 -11.93 2.59
N VAL A 196 -4.29 -11.33 2.36
CA VAL A 196 -3.97 -10.61 1.11
C VAL A 196 -4.04 -11.57 -0.08
N SER A 197 -3.36 -12.72 0.00
CA SER A 197 -3.34 -13.73 -1.07
C SER A 197 -4.74 -14.24 -1.40
N ALA A 198 -5.53 -14.58 -0.38
CA ALA A 198 -6.90 -15.06 -0.55
C ALA A 198 -7.81 -13.99 -1.17
N TRP A 199 -7.68 -12.73 -0.73
CA TRP A 199 -8.45 -11.61 -1.27
C TRP A 199 -8.10 -11.34 -2.74
N VAL A 200 -6.83 -11.33 -3.09
CA VAL A 200 -6.37 -11.18 -4.47
C VAL A 200 -6.97 -12.28 -5.37
N LEU A 201 -6.92 -13.53 -4.96
CA LEU A 201 -7.53 -14.64 -5.71
C LEU A 201 -9.03 -14.45 -5.88
N ARG A 202 -9.74 -14.02 -4.82
CA ARG A 202 -11.18 -13.79 -4.84
C ARG A 202 -11.54 -12.70 -5.86
N ILE A 203 -10.88 -11.53 -5.84
CA ILE A 203 -11.21 -10.47 -6.79
C ILE A 203 -10.89 -10.85 -8.24
N ARG A 204 -9.85 -11.67 -8.49
CA ARG A 204 -9.57 -12.21 -9.83
C ARG A 204 -10.69 -13.17 -10.29
N LYS A 205 -11.16 -14.07 -9.41
CA LYS A 205 -12.31 -14.95 -9.68
C LYS A 205 -13.59 -14.14 -9.97
N ASP A 206 -13.74 -13.00 -9.31
CA ASP A 206 -14.86 -12.08 -9.51
C ASP A 206 -14.72 -11.19 -10.77
N GLY A 207 -13.68 -11.42 -11.60
CA GLY A 207 -13.45 -10.69 -12.85
C GLY A 207 -12.81 -9.31 -12.67
N ILE A 208 -12.36 -8.96 -11.46
CA ILE A 208 -11.72 -7.66 -11.20
C ILE A 208 -10.23 -7.79 -11.49
N GLY A 209 -9.78 -7.20 -12.62
CA GLY A 209 -8.39 -7.25 -13.10
C GLY A 209 -7.48 -6.12 -12.60
N LEU A 210 -7.94 -5.24 -11.71
CA LEU A 210 -7.15 -4.08 -11.24
C LEU A 210 -5.77 -4.48 -10.70
N PRO A 211 -4.68 -3.81 -11.12
CA PRO A 211 -3.39 -3.90 -10.44
C PRO A 211 -3.53 -3.56 -8.96
N VAL A 212 -2.84 -4.32 -8.08
CA VAL A 212 -2.97 -4.17 -6.63
C VAL A 212 -1.64 -3.72 -6.02
N TYR A 213 -1.66 -2.62 -5.29
CA TYR A 213 -0.61 -2.25 -4.35
C TYR A 213 -0.99 -2.74 -2.95
N VAL A 214 -0.11 -3.49 -2.29
CA VAL A 214 -0.38 -3.98 -0.94
C VAL A 214 0.01 -2.93 0.09
N GLY A 215 -0.95 -2.54 0.90
CA GLY A 215 -0.80 -1.57 1.98
C GLY A 215 -0.14 -2.18 3.23
N LEU A 216 0.97 -1.60 3.67
CA LEU A 216 1.74 -2.06 4.82
C LEU A 216 2.06 -0.90 5.76
N ALA A 217 2.04 -1.14 7.08
CA ALA A 217 2.59 -0.17 8.00
C ALA A 217 4.10 -0.02 7.78
N GLY A 218 4.58 1.21 7.72
CA GLY A 218 6.01 1.53 7.80
C GLY A 218 6.58 1.26 9.18
N VAL A 219 7.75 1.81 9.46
CA VAL A 219 8.38 1.70 10.77
C VAL A 219 7.68 2.62 11.77
N VAL A 220 7.11 2.04 12.82
CA VAL A 220 6.32 2.79 13.80
C VAL A 220 6.43 2.16 15.18
N ASP A 221 6.30 2.98 16.22
CA ASP A 221 6.15 2.46 17.59
C ASP A 221 4.93 1.53 17.70
N ARG A 222 5.09 0.39 18.32
CA ARG A 222 4.04 -0.64 18.38
C ARG A 222 2.79 -0.19 19.12
N ARG A 223 2.91 0.62 20.17
CA ARG A 223 1.76 1.17 20.89
C ARG A 223 0.99 2.15 20.02
N ARG A 224 1.72 2.98 19.25
CA ARG A 224 1.12 3.87 18.25
C ARG A 224 0.41 3.08 17.16
N LEU A 225 1.04 2.04 16.62
CA LEU A 225 0.44 1.15 15.61
C LEU A 225 -0.85 0.52 16.13
N LEU A 226 -0.84 -0.01 17.35
CA LEU A 226 -2.02 -0.63 17.95
C LEU A 226 -3.19 0.36 18.09
N ARG A 227 -2.92 1.60 18.54
CA ARG A 227 -3.96 2.66 18.62
C ARG A 227 -4.53 3.02 17.25
N ILE A 228 -3.69 3.07 16.23
CA ILE A 228 -4.14 3.36 14.87
C ILE A 228 -4.95 2.18 14.33
N ALA A 229 -4.44 0.96 14.45
CA ALA A 229 -5.12 -0.26 14.00
C ALA A 229 -6.52 -0.41 14.59
N THR A 230 -6.69 -0.13 15.88
CA THR A 230 -8.03 -0.13 16.51
C THR A 230 -8.95 0.97 15.99
N ARG A 231 -8.42 2.14 15.62
CA ARG A 231 -9.18 3.27 15.13
C ARG A 231 -9.65 3.09 13.69
N ILE A 232 -8.79 2.58 12.81
CA ILE A 232 -9.12 2.34 11.39
C ILE A 232 -9.87 1.01 11.19
N GLY A 233 -10.18 0.34 12.31
CA GLY A 233 -11.00 -0.87 12.31
C GLY A 233 -10.32 -2.09 11.70
N VAL A 234 -9.01 -2.16 11.70
CA VAL A 234 -8.27 -3.41 11.53
C VAL A 234 -8.55 -4.34 12.74
N GLY A 235 -9.78 -4.26 13.24
CA GLY A 235 -10.31 -5.03 14.36
C GLY A 235 -10.57 -6.50 14.02
N GLN A 236 -10.69 -6.84 12.74
CA GLN A 236 -10.62 -8.22 12.28
C GLN A 236 -9.17 -8.73 12.39
N SER A 237 -8.17 -7.85 12.26
CA SER A 237 -6.78 -8.15 12.66
C SER A 237 -6.64 -8.30 14.18
N ALA A 238 -7.57 -7.78 15.00
CA ALA A 238 -7.67 -8.19 16.40
C ALA A 238 -8.12 -9.66 16.53
N HIS A 239 -8.89 -10.19 15.57
CA HIS A 239 -9.16 -11.64 15.46
C HIS A 239 -7.90 -12.39 15.01
N PHE A 240 -7.12 -11.84 14.09
CA PHE A 240 -5.78 -12.31 13.76
C PHE A 240 -4.84 -12.23 14.98
N LEU A 241 -4.85 -11.12 15.71
CA LEU A 241 -4.10 -10.95 16.97
C LEU A 241 -4.57 -11.93 18.05
N ARG A 242 -5.85 -12.29 18.14
CA ARG A 242 -6.39 -13.32 19.04
C ARG A 242 -6.03 -14.73 18.61
N ARG A 243 -6.12 -15.01 17.31
CA ARG A 243 -5.81 -16.34 16.74
C ARG A 243 -4.31 -16.65 16.75
N HIS A 244 -3.48 -15.59 16.65
CA HIS A 244 -2.03 -15.65 16.75
C HIS A 244 -1.55 -14.96 18.04
N ARG A 245 -1.95 -15.50 19.21
CA ARG A 245 -1.58 -14.97 20.54
C ARG A 245 -0.09 -14.60 20.67
N GLY A 246 0.81 -15.33 19.99
CA GLY A 246 2.23 -14.99 19.89
C GLY A 246 2.54 -13.71 19.13
N SER A 247 1.71 -13.30 18.15
CA SER A 247 1.89 -12.05 17.39
C SER A 247 1.31 -10.84 18.14
N ALA A 248 0.20 -11.02 18.85
CA ALA A 248 -0.37 -9.99 19.74
C ALA A 248 0.59 -9.69 20.91
N LEU A 249 1.18 -10.73 21.51
CA LEU A 249 2.19 -10.57 22.57
C LEU A 249 3.42 -9.81 22.06
N ARG A 250 3.83 -10.02 20.80
CA ARG A 250 4.95 -9.31 20.17
C ARG A 250 4.64 -7.83 19.85
N LEU A 251 3.38 -7.46 19.61
CA LEU A 251 2.97 -6.06 19.47
C LEU A 251 2.88 -5.36 20.83
N ALA A 252 2.64 -6.11 21.93
CA ALA A 252 2.65 -5.57 23.29
C ALA A 252 4.05 -5.31 23.83
N VAL A 253 5.10 -5.94 23.25
CA VAL A 253 6.49 -5.71 23.65
C VAL A 253 6.94 -4.32 23.20
N PRO A 254 7.60 -3.51 24.03
CA PRO A 254 8.16 -2.22 23.64
C PRO A 254 9.10 -2.35 22.43
N GLY A 255 9.05 -1.37 21.54
CA GLY A 255 9.93 -1.31 20.37
C GLY A 255 9.20 -0.94 19.07
N ALA A 256 9.94 -0.81 17.99
CA ALA A 256 9.42 -0.49 16.69
C ALA A 256 8.85 -1.73 15.97
N TYR A 257 7.70 -1.55 15.32
CA TYR A 257 7.21 -2.47 14.30
C TYR A 257 8.00 -2.26 13.02
N ARG A 258 8.31 -3.35 12.32
CA ARG A 258 8.95 -3.36 11.00
C ARG A 258 8.26 -4.42 10.13
N PRO A 259 7.97 -4.11 8.86
CA PRO A 259 7.22 -5.03 7.98
C PRO A 259 8.07 -6.16 7.35
N ASP A 260 9.33 -6.37 7.77
CA ASP A 260 10.29 -7.31 7.16
C ASP A 260 9.66 -8.70 6.88
N ARG A 261 9.00 -9.29 7.90
CA ARG A 261 8.41 -10.63 7.78
C ARG A 261 7.21 -10.67 6.83
N LEU A 262 6.39 -9.63 6.89
CA LEU A 262 5.19 -9.54 6.07
C LEU A 262 5.56 -9.39 4.59
N ILE A 263 6.52 -8.53 4.28
CA ILE A 263 7.02 -8.36 2.91
C ILE A 263 7.64 -9.65 2.38
N SER A 264 8.45 -10.35 3.19
CA SER A 264 9.03 -11.63 2.77
C SER A 264 7.96 -12.69 2.48
N ALA A 265 6.88 -12.73 3.26
CA ALA A 265 5.77 -13.66 3.03
C ALA A 265 4.91 -13.31 1.79
N LEU A 266 4.92 -12.05 1.35
CA LEU A 266 4.21 -11.59 0.15
C LEU A 266 5.05 -11.72 -1.14
N ALA A 267 6.31 -12.16 -1.04
CA ALA A 267 7.21 -12.25 -2.18
C ALA A 267 6.65 -13.12 -3.33
N ASP A 268 5.95 -14.20 -2.99
CA ASP A 268 5.33 -15.09 -3.98
C ASP A 268 4.17 -14.40 -4.73
N ASP A 269 3.34 -13.63 -4.03
CA ASP A 269 2.24 -12.88 -4.66
C ASP A 269 2.75 -11.74 -5.54
N LEU A 270 3.79 -11.02 -5.09
CA LEU A 270 4.46 -9.97 -5.86
C LEU A 270 5.13 -10.51 -7.14
N GLY A 271 5.60 -11.75 -7.13
CA GLY A 271 6.31 -12.38 -8.24
C GLY A 271 5.42 -13.09 -9.27
N GLN A 272 4.11 -13.21 -9.04
CA GLN A 272 3.19 -13.95 -9.90
C GLN A 272 2.35 -13.00 -10.78
N PRO A 273 2.58 -12.96 -12.11
CA PRO A 273 1.83 -12.07 -13.01
C PRO A 273 0.30 -12.25 -12.92
N GLY A 274 -0.17 -13.50 -12.78
CA GLY A 274 -1.61 -13.80 -12.67
C GLY A 274 -2.28 -13.30 -11.39
N ARG A 275 -1.50 -12.93 -10.36
CA ARG A 275 -2.01 -12.29 -9.14
C ARG A 275 -2.25 -10.79 -9.36
N GLY A 276 -1.44 -10.13 -10.21
CA GLY A 276 -1.53 -8.71 -10.47
C GLY A 276 -1.22 -7.83 -9.23
N VAL A 277 -0.40 -8.35 -8.30
CA VAL A 277 0.19 -7.56 -7.22
C VAL A 277 1.42 -6.86 -7.79
N VAL A 278 1.36 -5.55 -7.91
CA VAL A 278 2.34 -4.76 -8.68
C VAL A 278 3.30 -3.95 -7.81
N GLY A 279 3.07 -3.85 -6.51
CA GLY A 279 3.97 -3.10 -5.63
C GLY A 279 3.44 -2.94 -4.21
N LEU A 280 4.13 -2.07 -3.47
CA LEU A 280 3.89 -1.80 -2.06
C LEU A 280 3.41 -0.36 -1.85
N HIS A 281 2.47 -0.19 -0.93
CA HIS A 281 2.04 1.09 -0.41
C HIS A 281 2.37 1.16 1.09
N LEU A 282 3.24 2.07 1.48
CA LEU A 282 3.77 2.18 2.83
C LEU A 282 3.10 3.32 3.58
N TYR A 283 2.24 2.97 4.52
CA TYR A 283 1.65 3.90 5.48
C TYR A 283 2.73 4.37 6.44
N THR A 284 3.29 5.57 6.25
CA THR A 284 4.41 6.07 7.07
C THR A 284 3.99 6.38 8.51
N LEU A 285 2.69 6.64 8.71
CA LEU A 285 2.10 6.94 10.01
C LEU A 285 2.82 8.13 10.71
N GLY A 286 3.31 9.11 9.93
CA GLY A 286 4.06 10.27 10.41
C GLY A 286 5.46 9.88 10.95
N ASN A 287 6.11 8.91 10.31
CA ASN A 287 7.49 8.54 10.58
C ASN A 287 8.21 8.20 9.26
N VAL A 288 8.28 9.17 8.38
CA VAL A 288 8.85 9.08 7.04
C VAL A 288 10.33 8.68 7.11
N ALA A 289 11.11 9.40 7.93
CA ALA A 289 12.54 9.19 8.10
C ALA A 289 12.91 7.76 8.51
N ALA A 290 12.18 7.17 9.46
CA ALA A 290 12.46 5.80 9.91
C ALA A 290 12.01 4.76 8.87
N THR A 291 10.91 5.01 8.15
CA THR A 291 10.42 4.14 7.07
C THR A 291 11.42 4.11 5.92
N GLU A 292 11.93 5.28 5.51
CA GLU A 292 12.93 5.37 4.42
C GLU A 292 14.28 4.73 4.84
N ARG A 293 14.74 4.96 6.05
CA ARG A 293 15.94 4.30 6.59
C ARG A 293 15.82 2.78 6.56
N TRP A 294 14.66 2.26 6.96
CA TRP A 294 14.36 0.83 6.89
C TRP A 294 14.35 0.33 5.45
N ARG A 295 13.72 1.03 4.50
CA ARG A 295 13.68 0.66 3.09
C ARG A 295 15.09 0.54 2.51
N ARG A 296 15.96 1.54 2.76
CA ARG A 296 17.37 1.51 2.31
C ARG A 296 18.13 0.32 2.91
N GLN A 297 17.94 0.03 4.19
CA GLN A 297 18.55 -1.15 4.83
C GLN A 297 18.09 -2.46 4.20
N MET A 298 16.78 -2.58 3.89
CA MET A 298 16.25 -3.77 3.21
C MET A 298 16.85 -3.94 1.80
N LEU A 299 16.92 -2.88 1.02
CA LEU A 299 17.55 -2.90 -0.30
C LEU A 299 19.03 -3.31 -0.23
N GLN A 300 19.78 -2.79 0.74
CA GLN A 300 21.18 -3.18 0.95
C GLN A 300 21.31 -4.67 1.29
N ARG A 301 20.50 -5.19 2.19
CA ARG A 301 20.50 -6.62 2.57
C ARG A 301 20.18 -7.53 1.39
N LEU A 302 19.13 -7.21 0.63
CA LEU A 302 18.71 -7.97 -0.54
C LEU A 302 19.71 -7.87 -1.70
N GLY A 303 20.28 -6.69 -1.94
CA GLY A 303 21.28 -6.47 -2.98
C GLY A 303 22.65 -7.13 -2.67
N VAL A 304 23.00 -7.36 -1.41
CA VAL A 304 24.16 -8.19 -1.03
C VAL A 304 23.87 -9.66 -1.30
N ALA A 305 22.67 -10.14 -1.00
CA ALA A 305 22.27 -11.51 -1.29
C ALA A 305 22.28 -11.83 -2.81
N GLU A 306 21.92 -10.87 -3.67
CA GLU A 306 22.02 -11.03 -5.13
C GLU A 306 23.44 -11.14 -5.66
N ARG A 307 24.43 -10.54 -4.96
CA ARG A 307 25.85 -10.55 -5.38
C ARG A 307 26.67 -11.73 -4.87
N MET A 308 26.14 -12.45 -3.88
CA MET A 308 26.84 -13.59 -3.24
C MET A 308 26.45 -14.95 -3.83
N GLN A 309 25.55 -15.02 -4.79
CA GLN A 309 25.11 -16.21 -5.51
C GLN A 309 25.42 -16.13 -7.00
#